data_36cccef014ecc17fa7254f56f6cc5371
#
_entry.id   36cccef014ecc17fa7254f56f6cc5371
#
_cell.length_a   1.000
_cell.length_b   1.000
_cell.length_c   1.000
_cell.angle_alpha   90.00
_cell.angle_beta   90.00
_cell.angle_gamma   90.00
#
_symmetry.space_group_name_H-M   'P 1'
#
loop_
_entity.id
_entity.type
_entity.pdbx_description
1 polymer ?
#
loop_
_entity_poly.entity_id
_entity_poly.type
_entity_poly.pdbx_seq_one_letter_code
_entity_poly.pdbx_strand_id
1 'polypeptide(L)'
;MTTRVLVGYATRYGSTQEVAEAVAATLGERGLAVDLRPLKEVHSLEGYGAAVIGASLYMFRWHKDARRFLSRYRQALTQRPVAVFALGPVHDPYDEQEWQNSRAQLDKELSKFPWFQPDVVELFGGEFDPAKLRFPINVFAGSEPASDIRDWTAIRAWTRELATKLKPDSDPEAT
;
A
#
# COMPACT_ATOMS: atom_id res chain seq x y z
N MET A 1 -21.16 -0.17 -15.48
CA MET A 1 -20.08 0.85 -15.36
C MET A 1 -18.82 0.17 -14.84
N THR A 2 -17.69 0.50 -15.41
CA THR A 2 -16.41 0.01 -14.89
C THR A 2 -16.11 0.67 -13.56
N THR A 3 -15.81 -0.13 -12.54
CA THR A 3 -15.41 0.39 -11.23
C THR A 3 -14.09 1.15 -11.36
N ARG A 4 -14.09 2.40 -10.94
CA ARG A 4 -12.89 3.21 -10.88
C ARG A 4 -12.22 3.03 -9.53
N VAL A 5 -10.96 2.66 -9.53
CA VAL A 5 -10.18 2.38 -8.33
C VAL A 5 -9.09 3.43 -8.16
N LEU A 6 -9.00 4.00 -6.98
CA LEU A 6 -7.84 4.80 -6.59
C LEU A 6 -6.74 3.87 -6.08
N VAL A 7 -5.56 3.95 -6.65
CA VAL A 7 -4.33 3.42 -6.04
C VAL A 7 -3.54 4.61 -5.52
N GLY A 8 -3.64 4.83 -4.21
CA GLY A 8 -2.96 5.91 -3.52
C GLY A 8 -1.72 5.42 -2.79
N TYR A 9 -0.61 6.15 -2.91
CA TYR A 9 0.63 5.76 -2.26
C TYR A 9 1.28 6.91 -1.49
N ALA A 10 2.05 6.54 -0.48
CA ALA A 10 2.96 7.43 0.23
C ALA A 10 4.32 6.76 0.32
N THR A 11 5.33 7.42 -0.18
CA THR A 11 6.70 6.92 -0.26
C THR A 11 7.68 7.95 0.28
N ARG A 12 8.75 7.47 0.91
CA ARG A 12 9.85 8.32 1.36
C ARG A 12 11.00 8.35 0.35
N TYR A 13 11.29 7.20 -0.26
CA TYR A 13 12.45 7.01 -1.14
C TYR A 13 12.10 6.36 -2.49
N GLY A 14 10.83 6.24 -2.82
CA GLY A 14 10.36 5.78 -4.12
C GLY A 14 9.99 4.30 -4.22
N SER A 15 10.39 3.45 -3.28
CA SER A 15 10.14 2.00 -3.37
C SER A 15 8.66 1.64 -3.33
N THR A 16 7.87 2.32 -2.51
CA THR A 16 6.42 2.12 -2.43
C THR A 16 5.70 2.61 -3.68
N GLN A 17 6.20 3.67 -4.31
CA GLN A 17 5.66 4.16 -5.58
C GLN A 17 5.76 3.09 -6.66
N GLU A 18 6.92 2.45 -6.81
CA GLU A 18 7.13 1.39 -7.79
C GLU A 18 6.18 0.21 -7.57
N VAL A 19 5.95 -0.18 -6.30
CA VAL A 19 4.95 -1.22 -5.97
C VAL A 19 3.55 -0.75 -6.33
N ALA A 20 3.17 0.49 -6.02
CA ALA A 20 1.87 1.05 -6.37
C ALA A 20 1.65 1.10 -7.89
N GLU A 21 2.69 1.39 -8.66
CA GLU A 21 2.67 1.33 -10.13
C GLU A 21 2.38 -0.09 -10.64
N ALA A 22 3.03 -1.11 -10.05
CA ALA A 22 2.78 -2.51 -10.40
C ALA A 22 1.36 -2.96 -10.02
N VAL A 23 0.86 -2.51 -8.87
CA VAL A 23 -0.53 -2.76 -8.44
C VAL A 23 -1.51 -2.12 -9.43
N ALA A 24 -1.32 -0.85 -9.77
CA ALA A 24 -2.17 -0.14 -10.70
C ALA A 24 -2.20 -0.79 -12.09
N ALA A 25 -1.03 -1.17 -12.61
CA ALA A 25 -0.91 -1.86 -13.90
C ALA A 25 -1.65 -3.21 -13.89
N THR A 26 -1.47 -4.01 -12.85
CA THR A 26 -2.10 -5.33 -12.73
C THR A 26 -3.62 -5.23 -12.58
N LEU A 27 -4.14 -4.25 -11.83
CA LEU A 27 -5.58 -3.98 -11.75
C LEU A 27 -6.14 -3.58 -13.12
N GLY A 28 -5.42 -2.74 -13.86
CA GLY A 28 -5.78 -2.32 -15.22
C GLY A 28 -5.85 -3.51 -16.21
N GLU A 29 -4.88 -4.42 -16.15
CA GLU A 29 -4.87 -5.67 -16.94
C GLU A 29 -6.09 -6.56 -16.63
N ARG A 30 -6.64 -6.44 -15.43
CA ARG A 30 -7.87 -7.16 -15.01
C ARG A 30 -9.15 -6.41 -15.38
N GLY A 31 -9.08 -5.32 -16.12
CA GLY A 31 -10.22 -4.59 -16.67
C GLY A 31 -10.79 -3.52 -15.74
N LEU A 32 -10.07 -3.13 -14.69
CA LEU A 32 -10.48 -2.02 -13.83
C LEU A 32 -9.95 -0.68 -14.35
N ALA A 33 -10.72 0.38 -14.21
CA ALA A 33 -10.23 1.74 -14.43
C ALA A 33 -9.46 2.19 -13.17
N VAL A 34 -8.20 2.57 -13.32
CA VAL A 34 -7.31 2.86 -12.20
C VAL A 34 -6.72 4.26 -12.32
N ASP A 35 -6.79 5.01 -11.23
CA ASP A 35 -6.00 6.23 -11.04
C ASP A 35 -4.92 5.97 -10.00
N LEU A 36 -3.68 6.23 -10.37
CA LEU A 36 -2.51 6.15 -9.49
C LEU A 36 -2.11 7.57 -9.04
N ARG A 37 -2.08 7.81 -7.73
CA ARG A 37 -1.76 9.14 -7.19
C ARG A 37 -0.98 9.07 -5.88
N PRO A 38 -0.06 10.00 -5.62
CA PRO A 38 0.41 10.25 -4.26
C PRO A 38 -0.77 10.62 -3.35
N LEU A 39 -0.84 10.05 -2.16
CA LEU A 39 -1.95 10.31 -1.23
C LEU A 39 -2.13 11.78 -0.88
N LYS A 40 -1.02 12.53 -0.79
CA LYS A 40 -1.04 13.98 -0.52
C LYS A 40 -1.68 14.81 -1.64
N GLU A 41 -1.79 14.27 -2.85
CA GLU A 41 -2.38 14.93 -4.02
C GLU A 41 -3.83 14.50 -4.28
N VAL A 42 -4.38 13.62 -3.46
CA VAL A 42 -5.79 13.25 -3.54
C VAL A 42 -6.63 14.31 -2.83
N HIS A 43 -7.53 14.94 -3.57
CA HIS A 43 -8.39 16.00 -3.04
C HIS A 43 -9.83 15.58 -2.84
N SER A 44 -10.25 14.46 -3.43
CA SER A 44 -11.58 13.87 -3.29
C SER A 44 -11.55 12.39 -3.55
N LEU A 45 -12.45 11.65 -2.91
CA LEU A 45 -12.73 10.23 -3.22
C LEU A 45 -14.02 10.06 -4.04
N GLU A 46 -14.64 11.16 -4.44
CA GLU A 46 -15.82 11.10 -5.30
C GLU A 46 -15.47 10.42 -6.63
N GLY A 47 -16.37 9.56 -7.11
CA GLY A 47 -16.19 8.81 -8.35
C GLY A 47 -15.32 7.55 -8.25
N TYR A 48 -14.70 7.28 -7.11
CA TYR A 48 -13.99 6.02 -6.88
C TYR A 48 -14.91 5.01 -6.16
N GLY A 49 -15.09 3.84 -6.76
CA GLY A 49 -15.84 2.74 -6.14
C GLY A 49 -15.02 1.94 -5.12
N ALA A 50 -13.70 2.03 -5.19
CA ALA A 50 -12.78 1.35 -4.28
C ALA A 50 -11.46 2.13 -4.16
N ALA A 51 -10.69 1.86 -3.11
CA ALA A 51 -9.38 2.43 -2.91
C ALA A 51 -8.36 1.37 -2.46
N VAL A 52 -7.14 1.49 -2.98
CA VAL A 52 -5.97 0.76 -2.49
C VAL A 52 -5.00 1.79 -1.93
N ILE A 53 -4.59 1.62 -0.69
CA ILE A 53 -3.72 2.55 0.02
C ILE A 53 -2.41 1.84 0.33
N GLY A 54 -1.32 2.30 -0.26
CA GLY A 54 0.01 1.76 -0.05
C GLY A 54 0.95 2.76 0.60
N ALA A 55 1.66 2.33 1.63
CA ALA A 55 2.63 3.19 2.29
C ALA A 55 3.73 2.39 2.98
N SER A 56 4.91 3.00 3.10
CA SER A 56 6.03 2.39 3.81
C SER A 56 5.85 2.45 5.33
N LEU A 57 6.32 1.39 5.99
CA LEU A 57 6.66 1.41 7.42
C LEU A 57 8.11 1.90 7.55
N TYR A 58 8.30 2.96 8.30
CA TYR A 58 9.62 3.53 8.52
C TYR A 58 9.76 3.94 9.98
N MET A 59 10.85 3.55 10.62
CA MET A 59 11.11 3.83 12.04
C MET A 59 9.89 3.58 12.93
N PHE A 60 9.32 2.39 12.81
CA PHE A 60 8.18 1.91 13.60
C PHE A 60 6.86 2.69 13.39
N ARG A 61 6.74 3.40 12.26
CA ARG A 61 5.52 4.13 11.92
C ARG A 61 5.13 3.94 10.48
N TRP A 62 3.83 3.86 10.25
CA TRP A 62 3.28 3.97 8.91
C TRP A 62 3.41 5.41 8.42
N HIS A 63 3.62 5.60 7.14
CA HIS A 63 3.91 6.92 6.57
C HIS A 63 2.87 7.97 6.97
N LYS A 64 3.33 9.17 7.32
CA LYS A 64 2.46 10.26 7.81
C LYS A 64 1.34 10.64 6.84
N ASP A 65 1.61 10.59 5.54
CA ASP A 65 0.62 10.96 4.52
C ASP A 65 -0.51 9.93 4.45
N ALA A 66 -0.22 8.64 4.68
CA ALA A 66 -1.24 7.60 4.81
C ALA A 66 -2.12 7.84 6.05
N ARG A 67 -1.52 8.14 7.20
CA ARG A 67 -2.27 8.43 8.42
C ARG A 67 -3.15 9.68 8.28
N ARG A 68 -2.63 10.73 7.65
CA ARG A 68 -3.39 11.95 7.35
C ARG A 68 -4.55 11.67 6.39
N PHE A 69 -4.30 10.86 5.39
CA PHE A 69 -5.31 10.45 4.42
C PHE A 69 -6.47 9.72 5.08
N LEU A 70 -6.19 8.73 5.96
CA LEU A 70 -7.23 8.05 6.71
C LEU A 70 -8.07 9.02 7.55
N SER A 71 -7.42 9.92 8.30
CA SER A 71 -8.13 10.90 9.12
C SER A 71 -9.01 11.83 8.29
N ARG A 72 -8.50 12.31 7.15
CA ARG A 72 -9.20 13.27 6.29
C ARG A 72 -10.41 12.66 5.61
N TYR A 73 -10.30 11.41 5.15
CA TYR A 73 -11.33 10.76 4.36
C TYR A 73 -12.11 9.69 5.11
N ARG A 74 -12.19 9.81 6.44
CA ARG A 74 -12.86 8.85 7.31
C ARG A 74 -14.23 8.40 6.79
N GLN A 75 -15.12 9.34 6.53
CA GLN A 75 -16.48 9.03 6.08
C GLN A 75 -16.48 8.34 4.70
N ALA A 76 -15.70 8.86 3.77
CA ALA A 76 -15.65 8.32 2.42
C ALA A 76 -15.05 6.89 2.38
N LEU A 77 -14.06 6.61 3.23
CA LEU A 77 -13.41 5.30 3.30
C LEU A 77 -14.31 4.22 3.93
N THR A 78 -15.27 4.60 4.78
CA THR A 78 -16.23 3.64 5.35
C THR A 78 -17.34 3.25 4.38
N GLN A 79 -17.46 3.91 3.24
CA GLN A 79 -18.52 3.73 2.26
C GLN A 79 -18.11 2.90 1.03
N ARG A 80 -16.90 2.37 1.01
CA ARG A 80 -16.34 1.64 -0.14
C ARG A 80 -15.34 0.59 0.28
N PRO A 81 -15.11 -0.43 -0.54
CA PRO A 81 -14.02 -1.38 -0.32
C PRO A 81 -12.66 -0.69 -0.29
N VAL A 82 -11.83 -1.04 0.70
CA VAL A 82 -10.47 -0.51 0.84
C VAL A 82 -9.50 -1.64 1.10
N ALA A 83 -8.44 -1.69 0.33
CA ALA A 83 -7.28 -2.54 0.57
C ALA A 83 -6.10 -1.69 1.04
N VAL A 84 -5.29 -2.26 1.90
CA VAL A 84 -4.07 -1.64 2.40
C VAL A 84 -2.88 -2.54 2.11
N PHE A 85 -1.80 -1.98 1.66
CA PHE A 85 -0.50 -2.66 1.69
C PHE A 85 0.56 -1.77 2.33
N ALA A 86 1.53 -2.42 2.96
CA ALA A 86 2.69 -1.75 3.51
C ALA A 86 3.97 -2.44 3.06
N LEU A 87 5.04 -1.67 2.91
CA LEU A 87 6.38 -2.18 2.76
C LEU A 87 7.11 -2.02 4.10
N GLY A 88 7.71 -3.09 4.60
CA GLY A 88 8.36 -3.05 5.92
C GLY A 88 9.70 -3.77 5.94
N PRO A 89 9.74 -5.11 5.91
CA PRO A 89 10.99 -5.87 6.03
C PRO A 89 11.97 -5.58 4.88
N VAL A 90 13.24 -5.47 5.22
CA VAL A 90 14.29 -5.16 4.25
C VAL A 90 15.52 -6.08 4.35
N HIS A 91 15.58 -6.95 5.37
CA HIS A 91 16.71 -7.85 5.55
C HIS A 91 16.76 -8.96 4.50
N ASP A 92 17.96 -9.16 3.96
CA ASP A 92 18.33 -10.29 3.13
C ASP A 92 19.58 -10.96 3.74
N PRO A 93 19.54 -12.24 4.13
CA PRO A 93 18.46 -13.21 3.94
C PRO A 93 17.20 -12.95 4.78
N TYR A 94 16.12 -13.67 4.46
CA TYR A 94 14.83 -13.61 5.15
C TYR A 94 14.97 -13.68 6.68
N ASP A 95 14.34 -12.73 7.38
CA ASP A 95 14.31 -12.64 8.83
C ASP A 95 12.86 -12.72 9.33
N GLU A 96 12.47 -13.87 9.84
CA GLU A 96 11.13 -14.13 10.40
C GLU A 96 10.75 -13.10 11.47
N GLN A 97 11.68 -12.73 12.34
CA GLN A 97 11.41 -11.79 13.43
C GLN A 97 11.12 -10.39 12.88
N GLU A 98 11.84 -9.96 11.85
CA GLU A 98 11.58 -8.67 11.20
C GLU A 98 10.17 -8.64 10.57
N TRP A 99 9.75 -9.72 9.92
CA TRP A 99 8.41 -9.83 9.34
C TRP A 99 7.32 -9.78 10.39
N GLN A 100 7.47 -10.52 11.48
CA GLN A 100 6.53 -10.50 12.60
C GLN A 100 6.45 -9.11 13.26
N ASN A 101 7.58 -8.48 13.49
CA ASN A 101 7.64 -7.13 14.05
C ASN A 101 7.00 -6.10 13.13
N SER A 102 7.26 -6.18 11.84
CA SER A 102 6.66 -5.28 10.84
C SER A 102 5.14 -5.45 10.77
N ARG A 103 4.65 -6.69 10.81
CA ARG A 103 3.20 -6.96 10.84
C ARG A 103 2.56 -6.40 12.11
N ALA A 104 3.14 -6.68 13.26
CA ALA A 104 2.64 -6.16 14.53
C ALA A 104 2.65 -4.62 14.56
N GLN A 105 3.66 -4.02 13.96
CA GLN A 105 3.76 -2.56 13.86
C GLN A 105 2.68 -1.98 12.94
N LEU A 106 2.40 -2.60 11.81
CA LEU A 106 1.30 -2.19 10.92
C LEU A 106 -0.05 -2.29 11.63
N ASP A 107 -0.29 -3.42 12.30
CA ASP A 107 -1.52 -3.64 13.05
C ASP A 107 -1.70 -2.58 14.16
N LYS A 108 -0.62 -2.22 14.85
CA LYS A 108 -0.63 -1.15 15.85
C LYS A 108 -0.92 0.22 15.25
N GLU A 109 -0.36 0.52 14.08
CA GLU A 109 -0.64 1.79 13.39
C GLU A 109 -2.10 1.87 12.93
N LEU A 110 -2.64 0.80 12.37
CA LEU A 110 -4.04 0.73 11.95
C LEU A 110 -5.02 0.76 13.13
N SER A 111 -4.64 0.21 14.29
CA SER A 111 -5.48 0.24 15.49
C SER A 111 -5.74 1.64 16.06
N LYS A 112 -4.96 2.62 15.63
CA LYS A 112 -5.20 4.05 15.96
C LYS A 112 -6.43 4.61 15.24
N PHE A 113 -6.96 3.89 14.27
CA PHE A 113 -8.15 4.23 13.49
C PHE A 113 -9.22 3.13 13.66
N PRO A 114 -9.86 3.01 14.84
CA PRO A 114 -10.76 1.89 15.13
C PRO A 114 -12.02 1.84 14.22
N TRP A 115 -12.35 2.96 13.59
CA TRP A 115 -13.42 3.06 12.58
C TRP A 115 -13.00 2.48 11.22
N PHE A 116 -11.69 2.34 10.97
CA PHE A 116 -11.15 1.89 9.69
C PHE A 116 -11.03 0.38 9.68
N GLN A 117 -11.84 -0.27 8.86
CA GLN A 117 -11.90 -1.72 8.71
C GLN A 117 -11.59 -2.07 7.24
N PRO A 118 -10.32 -2.08 6.84
CA PRO A 118 -9.97 -2.44 5.47
C PRO A 118 -10.34 -3.90 5.17
N ASP A 119 -10.79 -4.15 3.94
CA ASP A 119 -11.18 -5.50 3.50
C ASP A 119 -9.97 -6.42 3.36
N VAL A 120 -8.83 -5.86 3.03
CA VAL A 120 -7.57 -6.59 2.85
C VAL A 120 -6.41 -5.76 3.39
N VAL A 121 -5.51 -6.41 4.12
CA VAL A 121 -4.25 -5.83 4.58
C VAL A 121 -3.12 -6.77 4.21
N GLU A 122 -2.11 -6.27 3.51
CA GLU A 122 -0.94 -7.04 3.11
C GLU A 122 0.37 -6.34 3.49
N LEU A 123 1.36 -7.14 3.81
CA LEU A 123 2.72 -6.68 4.08
C LEU A 123 3.66 -7.28 3.03
N PHE A 124 4.40 -6.42 2.35
CA PHE A 124 5.44 -6.81 1.41
C PHE A 124 6.83 -6.48 1.95
N GLY A 125 7.82 -7.18 1.46
CA GLY A 125 9.21 -6.76 1.60
C GLY A 125 9.46 -5.41 0.93
N GLY A 126 10.40 -4.68 1.46
CA GLY A 126 10.77 -3.36 0.99
C GLY A 126 12.16 -3.32 0.33
N GLU A 127 12.61 -2.13 0.06
CA GLU A 127 13.95 -1.83 -0.45
C GLU A 127 14.68 -0.95 0.56
N PHE A 128 15.92 -1.28 0.83
CA PHE A 128 16.85 -0.45 1.58
C PHE A 128 18.04 -0.08 0.70
N ASP A 129 18.21 1.20 0.46
CA ASP A 129 19.34 1.73 -0.29
C ASP A 129 19.96 2.90 0.50
N PRO A 130 21.13 2.69 1.13
CA PRO A 130 21.79 3.75 1.91
C PRO A 130 22.12 4.98 1.06
N ALA A 131 22.31 4.84 -0.25
CA ALA A 131 22.58 5.96 -1.14
C ALA A 131 21.38 6.92 -1.29
N LYS A 132 20.16 6.47 -1.02
CA LYS A 132 18.92 7.27 -1.06
C LYS A 132 18.64 7.98 0.26
N LEU A 133 19.35 7.66 1.35
CA LEU A 133 19.13 8.24 2.66
C LEU A 133 19.64 9.68 2.72
N ARG A 134 18.89 10.53 3.41
CA ARG A 134 19.26 11.94 3.62
C ARG A 134 20.02 12.11 4.93
N PHE A 135 20.86 13.17 4.97
CA PHE A 135 21.51 13.59 6.22
C PHE A 135 20.44 13.86 7.32
N PRO A 136 20.66 13.47 8.61
CA PRO A 136 21.86 12.80 9.15
C PRO A 136 21.82 11.25 9.05
N ILE A 137 20.74 10.67 8.61
CA ILE A 137 20.53 9.21 8.64
C ILE A 137 21.57 8.48 7.77
N ASN A 138 21.94 9.05 6.63
CA ASN A 138 22.93 8.49 5.73
C ASN A 138 24.31 8.28 6.37
N VAL A 139 24.64 9.08 7.39
CA VAL A 139 25.90 8.95 8.11
C VAL A 139 25.90 7.72 9.02
N PHE A 140 24.77 7.41 9.62
CA PHE A 140 24.61 6.28 10.55
C PHE A 140 24.35 4.94 9.82
N ALA A 141 23.73 4.98 8.67
CA ALA A 141 23.32 3.80 7.92
C ALA A 141 24.25 3.48 6.71
N GLY A 142 25.24 4.29 6.44
CA GLY A 142 26.09 4.19 5.24
C GLY A 142 26.99 2.96 5.17
N SER A 143 27.14 2.20 6.27
CA SER A 143 27.90 0.93 6.31
C SER A 143 27.01 -0.30 6.10
N GLU A 144 25.70 -0.15 6.08
CA GLU A 144 24.77 -1.26 5.86
C GLU A 144 24.64 -1.54 4.36
N PRO A 145 24.62 -2.85 3.96
CA PRO A 145 24.45 -3.20 2.56
C PRO A 145 23.05 -2.84 2.05
N ALA A 146 22.98 -2.42 0.79
CA ALA A 146 21.70 -2.25 0.11
C ALA A 146 20.97 -3.59 -0.04
N SER A 147 19.66 -3.59 0.06
CA SER A 147 18.81 -4.75 -0.15
C SER A 147 17.53 -4.37 -0.88
N ASP A 148 17.03 -5.30 -1.68
CA ASP A 148 15.71 -5.20 -2.31
C ASP A 148 15.05 -6.59 -2.24
N ILE A 149 14.12 -6.75 -1.32
CA ILE A 149 13.39 -7.99 -1.11
C ILE A 149 11.93 -7.89 -1.53
N ARG A 150 11.61 -6.94 -2.39
CA ARG A 150 10.27 -6.84 -2.98
C ARG A 150 10.03 -8.01 -3.91
N ASP A 151 9.04 -8.83 -3.57
CA ASP A 151 8.63 -9.98 -4.39
C ASP A 151 7.56 -9.54 -5.40
N TRP A 152 7.99 -9.23 -6.60
CA TRP A 152 7.13 -8.76 -7.68
C TRP A 152 6.10 -9.79 -8.13
N THR A 153 6.42 -11.07 -8.06
CA THR A 153 5.49 -12.16 -8.36
C THR A 153 4.37 -12.22 -7.32
N ALA A 154 4.73 -12.14 -6.03
CA ALA A 154 3.76 -12.11 -4.93
C ALA A 154 2.88 -10.85 -4.98
N ILE A 155 3.45 -9.68 -5.28
CA ILE A 155 2.72 -8.43 -5.42
C ILE A 155 1.66 -8.53 -6.52
N ARG A 156 2.03 -9.05 -7.69
CA ARG A 156 1.08 -9.23 -8.80
C ARG A 156 0.03 -10.29 -8.51
N ALA A 157 0.40 -11.41 -7.86
CA ALA A 157 -0.55 -12.45 -7.47
C ALA A 157 -1.60 -11.91 -6.50
N TRP A 158 -1.16 -11.21 -5.46
CA TRP A 158 -2.06 -10.52 -4.51
C TRP A 158 -2.99 -9.55 -5.23
N THR A 159 -2.47 -8.77 -6.16
CA THR A 159 -3.25 -7.78 -6.89
C THR A 159 -4.31 -8.42 -7.79
N ARG A 160 -4.00 -9.57 -8.40
CA ARG A 160 -4.99 -10.32 -9.20
C ARG A 160 -6.15 -10.83 -8.33
N GLU A 161 -5.86 -11.32 -7.14
CA GLU A 161 -6.90 -11.73 -6.18
C GLU A 161 -7.71 -10.51 -5.73
N LEU A 162 -7.04 -9.40 -5.43
CA LEU A 162 -7.69 -8.15 -5.06
C LEU A 162 -8.65 -7.67 -6.15
N ALA A 163 -8.27 -7.77 -7.42
CA ALA A 163 -9.11 -7.37 -8.54
C ALA A 163 -10.47 -8.10 -8.55
N THR A 164 -10.53 -9.34 -8.13
CA THR A 164 -11.79 -10.09 -8.04
C THR A 164 -12.69 -9.57 -6.93
N LYS A 165 -12.10 -9.10 -5.82
CA LYS A 165 -12.84 -8.53 -4.69
C LYS A 165 -13.32 -7.10 -4.95
N LEU A 166 -12.61 -6.35 -5.80
CA LEU A 166 -12.95 -4.96 -6.11
C LEU A 166 -13.90 -4.81 -7.32
N LYS A 167 -14.14 -5.88 -8.07
CA LYS A 167 -15.17 -5.84 -9.12
C LYS A 167 -16.54 -5.85 -8.45
N PRO A 168 -17.47 -4.98 -8.86
CA PRO A 168 -18.85 -5.13 -8.46
C PRO A 168 -19.32 -6.51 -8.92
N ASP A 169 -20.09 -7.18 -8.06
CA ASP A 169 -20.76 -8.42 -8.44
C ASP A 169 -21.43 -8.19 -9.80
N SER A 170 -21.01 -8.91 -10.80
CA SER A 170 -21.76 -8.99 -12.03
C SER A 170 -23.09 -9.65 -11.62
N ASP A 171 -24.15 -8.86 -11.65
CA ASP A 171 -25.50 -9.32 -11.37
C ASP A 171 -25.74 -10.67 -12.08
N PRO A 172 -26.08 -11.74 -11.36
CA PRO A 172 -26.39 -13.02 -12.02
C PRO A 172 -27.75 -13.02 -12.71
N GLU A 173 -28.44 -11.89 -12.81
CA GLU A 173 -29.74 -11.75 -13.48
C GLU A 173 -29.66 -10.84 -14.71
N ALA A 174 -28.99 -11.34 -15.74
CA ALA A 174 -29.23 -10.87 -17.10
C ALA A 174 -29.34 -12.10 -17.99
N THR A 175 -30.48 -12.81 -17.85
CA THR A 175 -30.94 -13.81 -18.83
C THR A 175 -32.32 -13.40 -19.29
#